data_1979362c7184a7d5180304ef23f8e82f
#
_entry.id   1979362c7184a7d5180304ef23f8e82f
#
_cell.length_a   1.000
_cell.length_b   1.000
_cell.length_c   1.000
_cell.angle_alpha   90.00
_cell.angle_beta   90.00
_cell.angle_gamma   90.00
#
_symmetry.space_group_name_H-M   'P 1'
#
loop_
_entity.id
_entity.type
_entity.pdbx_description
1 polymer ?
#
loop_
_entity_poly.entity_id
_entity_poly.type
_entity_poly.pdbx_seq_one_letter_code
_entity_poly.pdbx_strand_id
1 'polypeptide(L)'
;MVHKKIVIRNEQGADVEAIAPVIVSASRATDIPAFYADWFFNRLEKGYLTWRNPFNGKDSYVSMANTRFVVFWSKNPQPLITYLPILKDKGIGFYMQYTLNDYDAERLEPGVPRLAERIDTFKRIVDEHGLGSVVWRFGPLVLTDKISPELFLYRISAIAEQFEGYTEKLVFSFADISSYRSVARNLRAAGVNYREWNEESMIDFARRLADMRLPFRLATCAEAIDLEEFGIGHNRCIDPELIARRAPDDVELQSFLQHAKQDSGQRKLCGCILSKDIGAYNTCPHLCRYCYANYSPQTVTQNFRTHTINSESII
;
A
#
# COMPACT_ATOMS: atom_id res chain seq x y z
N MET A 1 4.95 17.34 -13.31
CA MET A 1 5.52 17.90 -12.06
C MET A 1 6.62 16.97 -11.63
N VAL A 2 7.72 17.47 -11.13
CA VAL A 2 8.82 16.68 -10.55
C VAL A 2 9.00 17.10 -9.10
N HIS A 3 9.55 16.20 -8.28
CA HIS A 3 9.87 16.55 -6.90
C HIS A 3 10.88 17.69 -6.84
N LYS A 4 10.70 18.58 -5.86
CA LYS A 4 11.68 19.61 -5.54
C LYS A 4 12.97 18.93 -5.07
N LYS A 5 14.12 19.49 -5.41
CA LYS A 5 15.42 19.11 -4.89
C LYS A 5 15.92 20.18 -3.94
N ILE A 6 16.54 19.76 -2.87
CA ILE A 6 17.17 20.62 -1.86
C ILE A 6 18.53 20.07 -1.46
N VAL A 7 19.40 20.89 -0.93
CA VAL A 7 20.65 20.44 -0.30
C VAL A 7 20.36 20.14 1.16
N ILE A 8 20.81 18.99 1.64
CA ILE A 8 20.75 18.58 3.05
C ILE A 8 22.15 18.21 3.53
N ARG A 9 22.38 18.28 4.83
CA ARG A 9 23.58 17.74 5.45
C ARG A 9 23.30 16.32 5.96
N ASN A 10 24.05 15.34 5.46
CA ASN A 10 23.89 13.95 5.88
C ASN A 10 24.59 13.66 7.22
N GLU A 11 24.43 12.46 7.78
CA GLU A 11 25.02 12.08 9.07
C GLU A 11 26.56 12.03 9.03
N GLN A 12 27.17 11.96 7.85
CA GLN A 12 28.63 12.07 7.65
C GLN A 12 29.12 13.53 7.57
N GLY A 13 28.21 14.51 7.67
CA GLY A 13 28.52 15.93 7.61
C GLY A 13 28.73 16.48 6.20
N ALA A 14 28.41 15.73 5.15
CA ALA A 14 28.51 16.15 3.77
C ALA A 14 27.21 16.82 3.29
N ASP A 15 27.35 17.87 2.47
CA ASP A 15 26.23 18.49 1.79
C ASP A 15 25.88 17.66 0.55
N VAL A 16 24.62 17.17 0.47
CA VAL A 16 24.15 16.27 -0.59
C VAL A 16 22.81 16.76 -1.15
N GLU A 17 22.59 16.55 -2.44
CA GLU A 17 21.28 16.81 -3.06
C GLU A 17 20.28 15.72 -2.66
N ALA A 18 19.11 16.13 -2.20
CA ALA A 18 18.01 15.26 -1.80
C ALA A 18 16.70 15.62 -2.51
N ILE A 19 15.90 14.61 -2.84
CA ILE A 19 14.52 14.77 -3.29
C ILE A 19 13.68 15.13 -2.06
N ALA A 20 12.88 16.21 -2.14
CA ALA A 20 12.01 16.66 -1.04
C ALA A 20 10.53 16.54 -1.46
N PRO A 21 9.90 15.36 -1.30
CA PRO A 21 8.51 15.11 -1.68
C PRO A 21 7.53 15.78 -0.72
N VAL A 22 6.39 16.24 -1.25
CA VAL A 22 5.23 16.68 -0.46
C VAL A 22 4.45 15.48 0.05
N ILE A 23 4.36 14.42 -0.76
CA ILE A 23 3.67 13.18 -0.40
C ILE A 23 4.66 12.01 -0.43
N VAL A 24 4.72 11.27 0.67
CA VAL A 24 5.50 10.03 0.81
C VAL A 24 4.57 8.82 0.76
N SER A 25 4.95 7.80 -0.02
CA SER A 25 4.32 6.47 -0.03
C SER A 25 5.18 5.48 0.77
N ALA A 26 4.67 4.99 1.89
CA ALA A 26 5.38 4.14 2.84
C ALA A 26 4.66 2.77 3.02
N SER A 27 4.80 1.79 2.17
CA SER A 27 5.34 1.73 0.81
C SER A 27 4.61 0.65 0.03
N ARG A 28 4.63 0.70 -1.29
CA ARG A 28 4.05 -0.34 -2.16
C ARG A 28 4.89 -1.63 -2.20
N ALA A 29 6.18 -1.55 -1.87
CA ALA A 29 7.13 -2.66 -1.98
C ALA A 29 7.45 -3.32 -0.62
N THR A 30 7.24 -2.60 0.48
CA THR A 30 7.60 -3.02 1.84
C THR A 30 6.45 -2.67 2.78
N ASP A 31 6.05 -3.58 3.65
CA ASP A 31 5.12 -3.25 4.74
C ASP A 31 5.88 -2.52 5.86
N ILE A 32 6.09 -1.21 5.65
CA ILE A 32 6.78 -0.34 6.63
C ILE A 32 6.01 -0.29 7.94
N PRO A 33 4.69 -0.13 7.97
CA PRO A 33 3.90 -0.14 9.21
C PRO A 33 4.10 -1.39 10.06
N ALA A 34 4.23 -2.57 9.41
CA ALA A 34 4.33 -3.83 10.13
C ALA A 34 5.73 -4.11 10.69
N PHE A 35 6.80 -3.68 9.99
CA PHE A 35 8.16 -4.18 10.28
C PHE A 35 9.22 -3.10 10.45
N TYR A 36 8.93 -1.87 10.05
CA TYR A 36 9.88 -0.77 9.99
C TYR A 36 9.28 0.55 10.51
N ALA A 37 8.25 0.47 11.37
CA ALA A 37 7.61 1.67 11.92
C ALA A 37 8.59 2.51 12.72
N ASP A 38 9.38 1.89 13.59
CA ASP A 38 10.42 2.53 14.40
C ASP A 38 11.50 3.19 13.53
N TRP A 39 11.97 2.49 12.48
CA TRP A 39 12.90 3.04 11.51
C TRP A 39 12.32 4.26 10.79
N PHE A 40 11.07 4.17 10.32
CA PHE A 40 10.43 5.26 9.59
C PHE A 40 10.37 6.54 10.45
N PHE A 41 9.95 6.41 11.72
CA PHE A 41 9.86 7.55 12.62
C PHE A 41 11.23 8.06 13.06
N ASN A 42 12.22 7.20 13.22
CA ASN A 42 13.61 7.62 13.40
C ASN A 42 14.11 8.45 12.19
N ARG A 43 13.86 7.99 10.97
CA ARG A 43 14.23 8.74 9.74
C ARG A 43 13.45 10.05 9.59
N LEU A 44 12.18 10.05 9.96
CA LEU A 44 11.36 11.27 9.98
C LEU A 44 11.94 12.31 10.95
N GLU A 45 12.41 11.91 12.12
CA GLU A 45 13.08 12.79 13.09
C GLU A 45 14.44 13.28 12.58
N LYS A 46 15.23 12.41 11.99
CA LYS A 46 16.52 12.76 11.35
C LYS A 46 16.37 13.66 10.13
N GLY A 47 15.16 13.75 9.57
CA GLY A 47 14.81 14.63 8.46
C GLY A 47 15.14 14.11 7.07
N TYR A 48 15.76 12.93 6.95
CA TYR A 48 16.03 12.28 5.66
C TYR A 48 16.25 10.78 5.77
N LEU A 49 16.17 10.12 4.63
CA LEU A 49 16.57 8.73 4.44
C LEU A 49 17.30 8.55 3.10
N THR A 50 17.96 7.42 2.93
CA THR A 50 18.51 6.98 1.65
C THR A 50 17.61 5.93 1.03
N TRP A 51 17.28 6.09 -0.25
CA TRP A 51 16.46 5.17 -1.02
C TRP A 51 17.23 4.62 -2.21
N ARG A 52 17.28 3.30 -2.32
CA ARG A 52 17.91 2.61 -3.44
C ARG A 52 16.92 2.37 -4.56
N ASN A 53 17.23 2.87 -5.75
CA ASN A 53 16.39 2.63 -6.93
C ASN A 53 16.48 1.14 -7.33
N PRO A 54 15.35 0.40 -7.34
CA PRO A 54 15.34 -1.04 -7.62
C PRO A 54 15.70 -1.39 -9.07
N PHE A 55 15.67 -0.42 -10.00
CA PHE A 55 15.93 -0.66 -11.42
C PHE A 55 17.40 -0.45 -11.82
N ASN A 56 18.10 0.48 -11.18
CA ASN A 56 19.47 0.83 -11.54
C ASN A 56 20.47 0.76 -10.38
N GLY A 57 19.99 0.41 -9.17
CA GLY A 57 20.81 0.26 -7.97
C GLY A 57 21.40 1.55 -7.39
N LYS A 58 21.05 2.72 -7.94
CA LYS A 58 21.57 4.01 -7.47
C LYS A 58 20.85 4.45 -6.20
N ASP A 59 21.64 4.90 -5.23
CA ASP A 59 21.12 5.51 -4.01
C ASP A 59 20.76 6.99 -4.26
N SER A 60 19.70 7.43 -3.59
CA SER A 60 19.20 8.80 -3.64
C SER A 60 18.79 9.22 -2.24
N TYR A 61 19.14 10.44 -1.84
CA TYR A 61 18.65 11.01 -0.61
C TYR A 61 17.22 11.52 -0.77
N VAL A 62 16.38 11.24 0.22
CA VAL A 62 14.98 11.68 0.30
C VAL A 62 14.83 12.49 1.58
N SER A 63 14.60 13.78 1.45
CA SER A 63 14.38 14.67 2.59
C SER A 63 12.91 14.67 3.00
N MET A 64 12.66 14.64 4.29
CA MET A 64 11.32 14.75 4.88
C MET A 64 10.91 16.21 5.15
N ALA A 65 11.77 17.20 4.85
CA ALA A 65 11.53 18.60 5.20
C ALA A 65 10.27 19.20 4.54
N ASN A 66 9.88 18.73 3.35
CA ASN A 66 8.68 19.19 2.65
C ASN A 66 7.51 18.19 2.77
N THR A 67 7.65 17.10 3.54
CA THR A 67 6.60 16.08 3.66
C THR A 67 5.45 16.62 4.48
N ARG A 68 4.27 16.63 3.88
CA ARG A 68 3.01 17.06 4.50
C ARG A 68 1.99 15.96 4.62
N PHE A 69 2.19 14.88 3.86
CA PHE A 69 1.28 13.76 3.88
C PHE A 69 2.00 12.44 3.65
N VAL A 70 1.59 11.40 4.40
CA VAL A 70 2.10 10.04 4.24
C VAL A 70 0.96 9.08 3.91
N VAL A 71 1.11 8.32 2.83
CA VAL A 71 0.21 7.21 2.52
C VAL A 71 0.90 5.91 2.89
N PHE A 72 0.41 5.25 3.91
CA PHE A 72 0.90 3.95 4.34
C PHE A 72 0.24 2.81 3.56
N TRP A 73 0.97 1.71 3.41
CA TRP A 73 0.49 0.48 2.80
C TRP A 73 0.80 -0.66 3.74
N SER A 74 -0.20 -1.40 4.17
CA SER A 74 0.04 -2.45 5.15
C SER A 74 -0.96 -3.59 5.04
N LYS A 75 -0.53 -4.77 5.51
CA LYS A 75 -1.35 -5.92 5.84
C LYS A 75 -1.45 -6.13 7.36
N ASN A 76 -0.64 -5.40 8.12
CA ASN A 76 -0.62 -5.40 9.58
C ASN A 76 -0.11 -4.06 10.14
N PRO A 77 -0.92 -3.00 10.16
CA PRO A 77 -0.47 -1.70 10.67
C PRO A 77 -0.44 -1.60 12.20
N GLN A 78 -0.76 -2.65 12.93
CA GLN A 78 -0.82 -2.63 14.39
C GLN A 78 0.46 -2.06 15.05
N PRO A 79 1.70 -2.39 14.63
CA PRO A 79 2.90 -1.80 15.22
C PRO A 79 3.05 -0.29 14.98
N LEU A 80 2.46 0.24 13.89
CA LEU A 80 2.52 1.67 13.57
C LEU A 80 1.65 2.54 14.50
N ILE A 81 0.56 2.00 15.05
CA ILE A 81 -0.49 2.78 15.74
C ILE A 81 0.10 3.68 16.83
N THR A 82 1.04 3.17 17.63
CA THR A 82 1.66 3.92 18.74
C THR A 82 2.50 5.11 18.27
N TYR A 83 2.88 5.15 17.00
CA TYR A 83 3.67 6.24 16.41
C TYR A 83 2.81 7.30 15.70
N LEU A 84 1.56 7.01 15.37
CA LEU A 84 0.70 7.94 14.62
C LEU A 84 0.54 9.33 15.28
N PRO A 85 0.50 9.46 16.62
CA PRO A 85 0.47 10.78 17.26
C PRO A 85 1.64 11.69 16.85
N ILE A 86 2.83 11.15 16.57
CA ILE A 86 4.01 11.91 16.13
C ILE A 86 3.73 12.64 14.80
N LEU A 87 2.99 12.02 13.88
CA LEU A 87 2.62 12.69 12.62
C LEU A 87 1.73 13.90 12.89
N LYS A 88 0.75 13.74 13.78
CA LYS A 88 -0.15 14.83 14.18
C LYS A 88 0.64 16.00 14.80
N ASP A 89 1.56 15.71 15.69
CA ASP A 89 2.40 16.71 16.35
C ASP A 89 3.31 17.46 15.36
N LYS A 90 3.69 16.79 14.26
CA LYS A 90 4.47 17.40 13.16
C LYS A 90 3.58 18.07 12.09
N GLY A 91 2.27 18.08 12.23
CA GLY A 91 1.34 18.60 11.23
C GLY A 91 1.32 17.79 9.92
N ILE A 92 1.69 16.52 9.96
CA ILE A 92 1.73 15.64 8.79
C ILE A 92 0.45 14.79 8.76
N GLY A 93 -0.33 14.95 7.70
CA GLY A 93 -1.52 14.13 7.48
C GLY A 93 -1.18 12.70 7.03
N PHE A 94 -2.10 11.77 7.23
CA PHE A 94 -1.96 10.42 6.73
C PHE A 94 -3.29 9.75 6.41
N TYR A 95 -3.24 8.72 5.59
CA TYR A 95 -4.18 7.62 5.55
C TYR A 95 -3.47 6.30 5.19
N MET A 96 -4.21 5.21 5.32
CA MET A 96 -3.68 3.88 5.18
C MET A 96 -4.41 3.09 4.09
N GLN A 97 -3.66 2.53 3.17
CA GLN A 97 -4.10 1.51 2.22
C GLN A 97 -3.96 0.16 2.93
N TYR A 98 -5.03 -0.32 3.58
CA TYR A 98 -4.97 -1.55 4.35
C TYR A 98 -5.45 -2.74 3.51
N THR A 99 -4.50 -3.58 3.10
CA THR A 99 -4.83 -4.82 2.40
C THR A 99 -5.27 -5.87 3.41
N LEU A 100 -6.56 -6.16 3.43
CA LEU A 100 -7.17 -7.13 4.31
C LEU A 100 -7.92 -8.17 3.46
N ASN A 101 -7.19 -9.25 3.16
CA ASN A 101 -7.68 -10.44 2.47
C ASN A 101 -8.04 -11.51 3.50
N ASP A 102 -8.83 -12.50 3.08
CA ASP A 102 -9.00 -13.75 3.82
C ASP A 102 -8.30 -14.90 3.06
N TYR A 103 -7.00 -15.07 3.33
CA TYR A 103 -6.15 -16.11 2.75
C TYR A 103 -5.54 -17.03 3.82
N ASP A 104 -6.11 -17.02 5.03
CA ASP A 104 -5.59 -17.77 6.17
C ASP A 104 -5.61 -19.28 5.92
N ALA A 105 -6.71 -19.80 5.37
CA ALA A 105 -6.88 -21.23 5.10
C ALA A 105 -5.89 -21.76 4.05
N GLU A 106 -5.60 -20.97 3.01
CA GLU A 106 -4.70 -21.36 1.92
C GLU A 106 -3.23 -21.01 2.22
N ARG A 107 -2.96 -20.28 3.30
CA ARG A 107 -1.62 -19.84 3.70
C ARG A 107 -0.88 -19.07 2.59
N LEU A 108 -1.62 -18.27 1.83
CA LEU A 108 -1.02 -17.41 0.80
C LEU A 108 -0.26 -16.23 1.40
N GLU A 109 -0.55 -15.88 2.67
CA GLU A 109 0.04 -14.78 3.43
C GLU A 109 0.63 -15.28 4.77
N PRO A 110 1.70 -16.11 4.76
CA PRO A 110 2.14 -16.85 5.93
C PRO A 110 2.63 -15.99 7.10
N GLY A 111 3.10 -14.77 6.86
CA GLY A 111 3.58 -13.83 7.89
C GLY A 111 2.57 -12.75 8.27
N VAL A 112 1.31 -12.86 7.80
CA VAL A 112 0.24 -11.91 8.13
C VAL A 112 -0.55 -12.43 9.33
N PRO A 113 -0.94 -11.58 10.31
CA PRO A 113 -1.79 -11.99 11.43
C PRO A 113 -3.16 -12.51 10.98
N ARG A 114 -3.86 -13.18 11.88
CA ARG A 114 -5.19 -13.72 11.62
C ARG A 114 -6.19 -12.62 11.23
N LEU A 115 -7.18 -12.99 10.42
CA LEU A 115 -8.19 -12.07 9.91
C LEU A 115 -8.88 -11.26 11.02
N ALA A 116 -9.29 -11.91 12.12
CA ALA A 116 -9.96 -11.24 13.22
C ALA A 116 -9.11 -10.12 13.83
N GLU A 117 -7.83 -10.37 14.11
CA GLU A 117 -6.90 -9.38 14.66
C GLU A 117 -6.72 -8.18 13.72
N ARG A 118 -6.74 -8.44 12.41
CA ARG A 118 -6.63 -7.38 11.38
C ARG A 118 -7.90 -6.53 11.28
N ILE A 119 -9.06 -7.16 11.44
CA ILE A 119 -10.35 -6.45 11.49
C ILE A 119 -10.41 -5.53 12.71
N ASP A 120 -10.02 -6.03 13.89
CA ASP A 120 -9.97 -5.24 15.12
C ASP A 120 -8.99 -4.05 14.96
N THR A 121 -7.82 -4.30 14.38
CA THR A 121 -6.83 -3.25 14.08
C THR A 121 -7.39 -2.20 13.11
N PHE A 122 -8.13 -2.62 12.08
CA PHE A 122 -8.77 -1.72 11.13
C PHE A 122 -9.76 -0.78 11.84
N LYS A 123 -10.67 -1.37 12.62
CA LYS A 123 -11.68 -0.62 13.37
C LYS A 123 -11.04 0.36 14.35
N ARG A 124 -10.05 -0.10 15.11
CA ARG A 124 -9.31 0.73 16.06
C ARG A 124 -8.72 1.98 15.40
N ILE A 125 -8.08 1.84 14.23
CA ILE A 125 -7.50 2.99 13.53
C ILE A 125 -8.59 3.98 13.12
N VAL A 126 -9.74 3.49 12.66
CA VAL A 126 -10.87 4.35 12.27
C VAL A 126 -11.48 5.03 13.49
N ASP A 127 -11.64 4.32 14.61
CA ASP A 127 -12.16 4.89 15.86
C ASP A 127 -11.25 6.01 16.41
N GLU A 128 -9.92 5.82 16.32
CA GLU A 128 -8.94 6.79 16.82
C GLU A 128 -8.72 7.98 15.87
N HIS A 129 -8.86 7.78 14.54
CA HIS A 129 -8.44 8.76 13.53
C HIS A 129 -9.56 9.18 12.55
N GLY A 130 -10.76 8.63 12.70
CA GLY A 130 -11.95 8.96 11.92
C GLY A 130 -12.04 8.25 10.58
N LEU A 131 -13.22 8.30 9.99
CA LEU A 131 -13.54 7.72 8.69
C LEU A 131 -12.63 8.33 7.60
N GLY A 132 -12.18 7.50 6.66
CA GLY A 132 -11.21 7.90 5.63
C GLY A 132 -9.75 7.77 6.06
N SER A 133 -9.44 7.49 7.35
CA SER A 133 -8.07 7.16 7.80
C SER A 133 -7.58 5.83 7.25
N VAL A 134 -8.48 4.93 6.89
CA VAL A 134 -8.18 3.63 6.30
C VAL A 134 -9.04 3.39 5.06
N VAL A 135 -8.42 2.91 3.99
CA VAL A 135 -9.08 2.41 2.79
C VAL A 135 -8.94 0.89 2.78
N TRP A 136 -10.05 0.17 2.74
CA TRP A 136 -10.02 -1.28 2.64
C TRP A 136 -9.61 -1.71 1.24
N ARG A 137 -8.59 -2.55 1.18
CA ARG A 137 -8.16 -3.22 -0.05
C ARG A 137 -8.36 -4.71 0.09
N PHE A 138 -8.99 -5.33 -0.90
CA PHE A 138 -9.10 -6.78 -1.01
C PHE A 138 -8.44 -7.22 -2.32
N GLY A 139 -7.23 -7.75 -2.23
CA GLY A 139 -6.51 -8.13 -3.44
C GLY A 139 -5.00 -8.35 -3.27
N PRO A 140 -4.36 -8.85 -4.32
CA PRO A 140 -4.97 -9.29 -5.56
C PRO A 140 -5.84 -10.53 -5.38
N LEU A 141 -6.90 -10.67 -6.20
CA LEU A 141 -7.77 -11.85 -6.25
C LEU A 141 -7.05 -13.00 -6.97
N VAL A 142 -6.44 -13.89 -6.19
CA VAL A 142 -5.65 -15.03 -6.72
C VAL A 142 -6.55 -16.26 -6.87
N LEU A 143 -6.97 -16.58 -8.09
CA LEU A 143 -7.70 -17.81 -8.36
C LEU A 143 -6.79 -19.03 -8.23
N THR A 144 -7.28 -20.07 -7.53
CA THR A 144 -6.58 -21.33 -7.37
C THR A 144 -7.56 -22.50 -7.55
N ASP A 145 -7.06 -23.73 -7.43
CA ASP A 145 -7.91 -24.93 -7.32
C ASP A 145 -8.82 -24.93 -6.07
N LYS A 146 -8.47 -24.13 -5.05
CA LYS A 146 -9.20 -24.00 -3.78
C LYS A 146 -9.98 -22.70 -3.64
N ILE A 147 -9.68 -21.69 -4.45
CA ILE A 147 -10.29 -20.36 -4.37
C ILE A 147 -10.98 -20.07 -5.69
N SER A 148 -12.32 -20.04 -5.65
CA SER A 148 -13.16 -19.66 -6.77
C SER A 148 -13.66 -18.22 -6.66
N PRO A 149 -14.26 -17.64 -7.73
CA PRO A 149 -14.94 -16.35 -7.66
C PRO A 149 -16.03 -16.29 -6.58
N GLU A 150 -16.80 -17.38 -6.40
CA GLU A 150 -17.85 -17.50 -5.38
C GLU A 150 -17.28 -17.37 -3.96
N LEU A 151 -16.14 -18.02 -3.72
CA LEU A 151 -15.49 -17.94 -2.42
C LEU A 151 -15.00 -16.52 -2.13
N PHE A 152 -14.52 -15.78 -3.13
CA PHE A 152 -14.18 -14.38 -2.96
C PHE A 152 -15.40 -13.53 -2.61
N LEU A 153 -16.52 -13.69 -3.31
CA LEU A 153 -17.75 -12.97 -3.00
C LEU A 153 -18.21 -13.23 -1.57
N TYR A 154 -18.20 -14.50 -1.14
CA TYR A 154 -18.54 -14.89 0.22
C TYR A 154 -17.61 -14.20 1.26
N ARG A 155 -16.29 -14.27 1.05
CA ARG A 155 -15.30 -13.65 1.95
C ARG A 155 -15.44 -12.12 2.01
N ILE A 156 -15.64 -11.49 0.86
CA ILE A 156 -15.87 -10.04 0.78
C ILE A 156 -17.14 -9.67 1.56
N SER A 157 -18.24 -10.43 1.40
CA SER A 157 -19.48 -10.19 2.16
C SER A 157 -19.26 -10.28 3.66
N ALA A 158 -18.62 -11.34 4.12
CA ALA A 158 -18.39 -11.57 5.54
C ALA A 158 -17.51 -10.49 6.21
N ILE A 159 -16.56 -9.93 5.47
CA ILE A 159 -15.74 -8.81 5.94
C ILE A 159 -16.50 -7.49 5.84
N ALA A 160 -17.26 -7.29 4.75
CA ALA A 160 -18.03 -6.08 4.51
C ALA A 160 -19.06 -5.82 5.61
N GLU A 161 -19.75 -6.86 6.09
CA GLU A 161 -20.67 -6.76 7.23
C GLU A 161 -20.02 -6.19 8.49
N GLN A 162 -18.72 -6.48 8.68
CA GLN A 162 -17.96 -5.96 9.82
C GLN A 162 -17.43 -4.55 9.60
N PHE A 163 -17.38 -4.08 8.34
CA PHE A 163 -16.82 -2.76 7.98
C PHE A 163 -17.86 -1.71 7.65
N GLU A 164 -19.14 -2.02 7.84
CA GLU A 164 -20.19 -1.00 7.76
C GLU A 164 -19.91 0.15 8.76
N GLY A 165 -19.85 1.37 8.25
CA GLY A 165 -19.46 2.56 9.03
C GLY A 165 -17.95 2.74 9.26
N TYR A 166 -17.11 1.76 8.90
CA TYR A 166 -15.65 1.81 9.08
C TYR A 166 -14.87 2.10 7.80
N THR A 167 -15.48 1.96 6.63
CA THR A 167 -14.84 2.33 5.37
C THR A 167 -15.82 2.96 4.39
N GLU A 168 -15.33 3.82 3.53
CA GLU A 168 -16.11 4.44 2.46
C GLU A 168 -15.92 3.75 1.11
N LYS A 169 -14.93 2.85 1.03
CA LYS A 169 -14.49 2.26 -0.25
C LYS A 169 -13.86 0.89 -0.05
N LEU A 170 -14.25 -0.04 -0.91
CA LEU A 170 -13.52 -1.27 -1.16
C LEU A 170 -12.74 -1.14 -2.48
N VAL A 171 -11.43 -1.32 -2.42
CA VAL A 171 -10.57 -1.37 -3.60
C VAL A 171 -10.12 -2.80 -3.82
N PHE A 172 -10.36 -3.35 -4.99
CA PHE A 172 -9.89 -4.69 -5.33
C PHE A 172 -9.05 -4.70 -6.62
N SER A 173 -8.35 -5.80 -6.87
CA SER A 173 -7.61 -6.03 -8.10
C SER A 173 -7.59 -7.52 -8.43
N PHE A 174 -7.66 -7.84 -9.72
CA PHE A 174 -7.44 -9.19 -10.21
C PHE A 174 -5.95 -9.53 -10.18
N ALA A 175 -5.61 -10.80 -9.93
CA ALA A 175 -4.24 -11.24 -9.97
C ALA A 175 -3.78 -11.40 -11.43
N ASP A 176 -2.82 -10.57 -11.83
CA ASP A 176 -2.13 -10.66 -13.12
C ASP A 176 -0.79 -11.41 -12.89
N ILE A 177 -0.87 -12.73 -12.84
CA ILE A 177 0.27 -13.58 -12.45
C ILE A 177 1.27 -13.69 -13.60
N SER A 178 0.78 -13.77 -14.83
CA SER A 178 1.61 -13.93 -16.04
C SER A 178 2.53 -12.74 -16.28
N SER A 179 2.11 -11.53 -15.93
CA SER A 179 2.93 -10.31 -16.03
C SER A 179 4.11 -10.28 -15.05
N TYR A 180 4.09 -11.12 -14.01
CA TYR A 180 5.13 -11.16 -12.99
C TYR A 180 5.75 -12.55 -12.84
N ARG A 181 6.86 -12.80 -13.54
CA ARG A 181 7.56 -14.09 -13.48
C ARG A 181 7.90 -14.55 -12.05
N SER A 182 8.20 -13.61 -11.15
CA SER A 182 8.48 -13.91 -9.75
C SER A 182 7.24 -14.45 -9.02
N VAL A 183 6.06 -13.92 -9.31
CA VAL A 183 4.79 -14.36 -8.72
C VAL A 183 4.48 -15.79 -9.13
N ALA A 184 4.50 -16.07 -10.43
CA ALA A 184 4.27 -17.42 -10.96
C ALA A 184 5.25 -18.44 -10.36
N ARG A 185 6.54 -18.10 -10.27
CA ARG A 185 7.56 -18.95 -9.64
C ARG A 185 7.27 -19.20 -8.17
N ASN A 186 6.95 -18.15 -7.40
CA ASN A 186 6.72 -18.23 -5.96
C ASN A 186 5.47 -19.08 -5.64
N LEU A 187 4.38 -18.91 -6.40
CA LEU A 187 3.17 -19.73 -6.27
C LEU A 187 3.46 -21.21 -6.54
N ARG A 188 4.16 -21.53 -7.64
CA ARG A 188 4.56 -22.91 -7.97
C ARG A 188 5.46 -23.52 -6.89
N ALA A 189 6.45 -22.75 -6.39
CA ALA A 189 7.34 -23.20 -5.32
C ALA A 189 6.58 -23.46 -4.00
N ALA A 190 5.45 -22.80 -3.80
CA ALA A 190 4.54 -23.03 -2.67
C ALA A 190 3.53 -24.16 -2.91
N GLY A 191 3.56 -24.85 -4.06
CA GLY A 191 2.60 -25.89 -4.43
C GLY A 191 1.20 -25.37 -4.71
N VAL A 192 1.05 -24.11 -5.09
CA VAL A 192 -0.23 -23.48 -5.39
C VAL A 192 -0.54 -23.61 -6.87
N ASN A 193 -1.61 -24.32 -7.20
CA ASN A 193 -2.17 -24.39 -8.54
C ASN A 193 -3.06 -23.17 -8.75
N TYR A 194 -2.58 -22.21 -9.54
CA TYR A 194 -3.31 -20.98 -9.83
C TYR A 194 -3.93 -21.00 -11.22
N ARG A 195 -4.94 -20.14 -11.42
CA ARG A 195 -5.57 -19.85 -12.71
C ARG A 195 -5.55 -18.35 -12.94
N GLU A 196 -5.45 -17.96 -14.22
CA GLU A 196 -5.60 -16.54 -14.61
C GLU A 196 -7.07 -16.17 -14.71
N TRP A 197 -7.37 -14.93 -14.43
CA TRP A 197 -8.63 -14.31 -14.80
C TRP A 197 -8.67 -14.08 -16.31
N ASN A 198 -9.81 -14.29 -16.93
CA ASN A 198 -10.12 -13.79 -18.25
C ASN A 198 -11.18 -12.69 -18.16
N GLU A 199 -11.37 -11.94 -19.23
CA GLU A 199 -12.28 -10.80 -19.25
C GLU A 199 -13.71 -11.18 -18.89
N GLU A 200 -14.24 -12.29 -19.41
CA GLU A 200 -15.58 -12.80 -19.08
C GLU A 200 -15.75 -13.07 -17.59
N SER A 201 -14.80 -13.73 -16.98
CA SER A 201 -14.84 -14.05 -15.54
C SER A 201 -14.66 -12.79 -14.66
N MET A 202 -13.89 -11.80 -15.12
CA MET A 202 -13.75 -10.49 -14.44
C MET A 202 -15.09 -9.74 -14.48
N ILE A 203 -15.75 -9.70 -15.61
CA ILE A 203 -17.08 -9.06 -15.79
C ILE A 203 -18.12 -9.73 -14.94
N ASP A 204 -18.23 -11.06 -14.98
CA ASP A 204 -19.19 -11.80 -14.15
C ASP A 204 -18.97 -11.58 -12.66
N PHE A 205 -17.72 -11.62 -12.22
CA PHE A 205 -17.37 -11.34 -10.83
C PHE A 205 -17.76 -9.92 -10.42
N ALA A 206 -17.42 -8.93 -11.26
CA ALA A 206 -17.70 -7.51 -11.00
C ALA A 206 -19.21 -7.25 -10.91
N ARG A 207 -20.01 -7.81 -11.83
CA ARG A 207 -21.47 -7.72 -11.83
C ARG A 207 -22.04 -8.29 -10.52
N ARG A 208 -21.64 -9.52 -10.15
CA ARG A 208 -22.11 -10.20 -8.92
C ARG A 208 -21.68 -9.45 -7.66
N LEU A 209 -20.47 -8.86 -7.64
CA LEU A 209 -20.02 -8.01 -6.53
C LEU A 209 -20.85 -6.73 -6.41
N ALA A 210 -21.19 -6.09 -7.52
CA ALA A 210 -22.06 -4.92 -7.54
C ALA A 210 -23.49 -5.25 -7.08
N ASP A 211 -24.04 -6.41 -7.49
CA ASP A 211 -25.35 -6.88 -7.08
C ASP A 211 -25.50 -7.11 -5.56
N MET A 212 -24.38 -7.29 -4.85
CA MET A 212 -24.36 -7.40 -3.37
C MET A 212 -24.76 -6.08 -2.67
N ARG A 213 -24.72 -4.95 -3.35
CA ARG A 213 -25.09 -3.61 -2.83
C ARG A 213 -24.42 -3.28 -1.50
N LEU A 214 -23.10 -3.47 -1.42
CA LEU A 214 -22.32 -3.18 -0.24
C LEU A 214 -22.47 -1.69 0.17
N PRO A 215 -22.38 -1.34 1.48
CA PRO A 215 -22.64 0.00 1.99
C PRO A 215 -21.50 1.01 1.71
N PHE A 216 -20.62 0.73 0.76
CA PHE A 216 -19.48 1.56 0.37
C PHE A 216 -19.18 1.42 -1.13
N ARG A 217 -18.44 2.38 -1.67
CA ARG A 217 -18.08 2.42 -3.09
C ARG A 217 -17.12 1.27 -3.44
N LEU A 218 -17.31 0.73 -4.65
CA LEU A 218 -16.41 -0.26 -5.24
C LEU A 218 -15.46 0.41 -6.22
N ALA A 219 -14.20 0.01 -6.23
CA ALA A 219 -13.24 0.49 -7.21
C ALA A 219 -12.15 -0.54 -7.48
N THR A 220 -11.59 -0.51 -8.69
CA THR A 220 -10.44 -1.35 -9.08
C THR A 220 -9.13 -0.60 -8.98
N CYS A 221 -8.02 -1.32 -8.86
CA CYS A 221 -6.68 -0.73 -8.80
C CYS A 221 -5.85 -1.04 -10.05
N ALA A 222 -5.74 -0.05 -10.94
CA ALA A 222 -4.91 -0.12 -12.16
C ALA A 222 -5.27 -1.29 -13.09
N GLU A 223 -6.54 -1.64 -13.17
CA GLU A 223 -7.08 -2.63 -14.11
C GLU A 223 -7.30 -2.02 -15.49
N ALA A 224 -7.14 -2.85 -16.53
CA ALA A 224 -7.41 -2.42 -17.91
C ALA A 224 -8.89 -2.52 -18.29
N ILE A 225 -9.61 -3.40 -17.61
CA ILE A 225 -11.03 -3.61 -17.85
C ILE A 225 -11.85 -2.43 -17.30
N ASP A 226 -12.79 -1.96 -18.10
CA ASP A 226 -13.78 -0.97 -17.70
C ASP A 226 -14.98 -1.67 -17.04
N LEU A 227 -15.29 -1.26 -15.83
CA LEU A 227 -16.38 -1.81 -15.03
C LEU A 227 -17.36 -0.72 -14.56
N GLU A 228 -17.32 0.47 -15.19
CA GLU A 228 -18.17 1.61 -14.82
C GLU A 228 -19.66 1.30 -14.99
N GLU A 229 -20.04 0.44 -15.94
CA GLU A 229 -21.42 -0.03 -16.10
C GLU A 229 -22.00 -0.71 -14.84
N PHE A 230 -21.14 -1.28 -13.98
CA PHE A 230 -21.51 -1.87 -12.68
C PHE A 230 -21.32 -0.90 -11.52
N GLY A 231 -21.03 0.37 -11.76
CA GLY A 231 -20.73 1.37 -10.73
C GLY A 231 -19.37 1.18 -10.06
N ILE A 232 -18.45 0.44 -10.69
CA ILE A 232 -17.10 0.16 -10.18
C ILE A 232 -16.10 1.04 -10.92
N GLY A 233 -15.62 2.10 -10.27
CA GLY A 233 -14.69 3.04 -10.88
C GLY A 233 -13.21 2.64 -10.74
N HIS A 234 -12.34 3.38 -11.42
CA HIS A 234 -10.89 3.27 -11.25
C HIS A 234 -10.42 4.02 -10.00
N ASN A 235 -9.68 3.33 -9.12
CA ASN A 235 -9.17 3.91 -7.89
C ASN A 235 -7.88 4.70 -8.11
N ARG A 236 -7.70 5.73 -7.29
CA ARG A 236 -6.43 6.42 -7.07
C ARG A 236 -5.93 6.02 -5.68
N CYS A 237 -4.83 5.28 -5.63
CA CYS A 237 -4.28 4.85 -4.33
C CYS A 237 -3.56 5.98 -3.59
N ILE A 238 -2.97 6.92 -4.30
CA ILE A 238 -2.58 8.24 -3.80
C ILE A 238 -3.65 9.21 -4.32
N ASP A 239 -4.68 9.39 -3.51
CA ASP A 239 -5.94 10.03 -3.89
C ASP A 239 -5.96 11.49 -3.43
N PRO A 240 -5.90 12.47 -4.36
CA PRO A 240 -5.88 13.89 -3.99
C PRO A 240 -7.12 14.35 -3.24
N GLU A 241 -8.30 13.78 -3.53
CA GLU A 241 -9.55 14.15 -2.87
C GLU A 241 -9.57 13.66 -1.41
N LEU A 242 -9.12 12.43 -1.18
CA LEU A 242 -9.00 11.88 0.17
C LEU A 242 -7.93 12.63 0.98
N ILE A 243 -6.78 12.93 0.37
CA ILE A 243 -5.72 13.73 0.99
C ILE A 243 -6.26 15.11 1.40
N ALA A 244 -6.97 15.80 0.49
CA ALA A 244 -7.55 17.11 0.76
C ALA A 244 -8.53 17.08 1.95
N ARG A 245 -9.39 16.06 2.03
CA ARG A 245 -10.34 15.88 3.13
C ARG A 245 -9.66 15.55 4.47
N ARG A 246 -8.52 14.86 4.43
CA ARG A 246 -7.77 14.42 5.62
C ARG A 246 -6.86 15.51 6.20
N ALA A 247 -6.52 16.52 5.42
CA ALA A 247 -5.70 17.65 5.84
C ALA A 247 -6.27 18.98 5.28
N PRO A 248 -7.51 19.36 5.67
CA PRO A 248 -8.22 20.50 5.07
C PRO A 248 -7.53 21.83 5.37
N ASP A 249 -6.87 21.95 6.51
CA ASP A 249 -6.28 23.19 7.00
C ASP A 249 -4.81 23.39 6.52
N ASP A 250 -4.22 22.42 5.83
CA ASP A 250 -2.87 22.55 5.28
C ASP A 250 -2.88 23.27 3.93
N VAL A 251 -2.74 24.58 3.98
CA VAL A 251 -2.81 25.46 2.79
C VAL A 251 -1.78 25.10 1.71
N GLU A 252 -0.55 24.73 2.10
CA GLU A 252 0.48 24.37 1.13
C GLU A 252 0.17 23.03 0.46
N LEU A 253 -0.33 22.07 1.23
CA LEU A 253 -0.79 20.78 0.68
C LEU A 253 -1.98 20.99 -0.24
N GLN A 254 -2.99 21.79 0.14
CA GLN A 254 -4.14 22.08 -0.70
C GLN A 254 -3.72 22.73 -2.03
N SER A 255 -2.80 23.70 -1.99
CA SER A 255 -2.23 24.31 -3.19
C SER A 255 -1.48 23.29 -4.07
N PHE A 256 -0.70 22.39 -3.47
CA PHE A 256 -0.04 21.31 -4.19
C PHE A 256 -1.05 20.39 -4.90
N LEU A 257 -2.13 20.00 -4.20
CA LEU A 257 -3.14 19.08 -4.72
C LEU A 257 -3.90 19.66 -5.92
N GLN A 258 -4.18 20.97 -5.94
CA GLN A 258 -4.84 21.65 -7.06
C GLN A 258 -4.04 21.53 -8.37
N HIS A 259 -2.71 21.43 -8.29
CA HIS A 259 -1.81 21.35 -9.44
C HIS A 259 -1.21 19.96 -9.62
N ALA A 260 -1.57 18.99 -8.77
CA ALA A 260 -1.02 17.65 -8.82
C ALA A 260 -1.38 16.95 -10.13
N LYS A 261 -0.36 16.35 -10.75
CA LYS A 261 -0.51 15.54 -11.97
C LYS A 261 -0.35 14.07 -11.64
N GLN A 262 -0.90 13.23 -12.52
CA GLN A 262 -0.67 11.79 -12.47
C GLN A 262 0.85 11.51 -12.43
N ASP A 263 1.23 10.55 -11.59
CA ASP A 263 2.62 10.10 -11.46
C ASP A 263 3.02 9.24 -12.66
N SER A 264 3.84 9.82 -13.54
CA SER A 264 4.35 9.15 -14.74
C SER A 264 5.27 7.95 -14.44
N GLY A 265 5.75 7.80 -13.21
CA GLY A 265 6.52 6.65 -12.76
C GLY A 265 5.68 5.42 -12.41
N GLN A 266 4.34 5.55 -12.42
CA GLN A 266 3.41 4.47 -12.16
C GLN A 266 2.93 3.79 -13.45
N ARG A 267 2.18 2.67 -13.29
CA ARG A 267 1.53 2.01 -14.43
C ARG A 267 0.63 2.99 -15.18
N LYS A 268 0.51 2.83 -16.48
CA LYS A 268 -0.26 3.73 -17.36
C LYS A 268 -1.71 3.97 -16.88
N LEU A 269 -2.34 2.94 -16.32
CA LEU A 269 -3.72 2.98 -15.81
C LEU A 269 -3.82 3.35 -14.32
N CYS A 270 -2.70 3.66 -13.68
CA CYS A 270 -2.69 4.10 -12.29
C CYS A 270 -3.01 5.60 -12.23
N GLY A 271 -4.11 5.96 -11.57
CA GLY A 271 -4.52 7.37 -11.39
C GLY A 271 -3.82 8.09 -10.23
N CYS A 272 -2.81 7.49 -9.59
CA CYS A 272 -2.11 8.09 -8.45
C CYS A 272 -1.43 9.41 -8.84
N ILE A 273 -1.51 10.41 -7.96
CA ILE A 273 -0.71 11.63 -8.10
C ILE A 273 0.73 11.44 -7.66
N LEU A 274 1.57 12.40 -8.01
CA LEU A 274 3.01 12.38 -7.71
C LEU A 274 3.27 12.16 -6.22
N SER A 275 4.01 11.10 -5.89
CA SER A 275 4.48 10.75 -4.56
C SER A 275 5.83 10.06 -4.62
N LYS A 276 6.61 10.08 -3.52
CA LYS A 276 7.87 9.35 -3.43
C LYS A 276 7.66 8.07 -2.63
N ASP A 277 7.79 6.92 -3.28
CA ASP A 277 7.85 5.63 -2.59
C ASP A 277 9.24 5.44 -1.96
N ILE A 278 9.26 4.99 -0.71
CA ILE A 278 10.48 4.84 0.09
C ILE A 278 10.79 3.38 0.47
N GLY A 279 10.04 2.43 -0.05
CA GLY A 279 10.28 1.01 0.20
C GLY A 279 11.39 0.41 -0.65
N ALA A 280 11.72 -0.84 -0.35
CA ALA A 280 12.72 -1.61 -1.07
C ALA A 280 12.22 -3.04 -1.35
N TYR A 281 12.70 -3.65 -2.42
CA TYR A 281 12.37 -5.02 -2.75
C TYR A 281 13.12 -6.01 -1.84
N ASN A 282 12.54 -7.20 -1.64
CA ASN A 282 13.06 -8.24 -0.74
C ASN A 282 13.26 -7.79 0.72
N THR A 283 12.32 -7.03 1.24
CA THR A 283 12.39 -6.50 2.62
C THR A 283 11.15 -6.81 3.46
N CYS A 284 10.05 -7.33 2.86
CA CYS A 284 8.81 -7.54 3.59
C CYS A 284 8.70 -8.97 4.16
N PRO A 285 8.78 -9.18 5.50
CA PRO A 285 8.72 -10.49 6.14
C PRO A 285 7.36 -11.19 6.09
N HIS A 286 6.30 -10.57 5.58
CA HIS A 286 5.03 -11.27 5.36
C HIS A 286 5.14 -12.47 4.42
N LEU A 287 6.11 -12.46 3.49
CA LEU A 287 6.41 -13.56 2.58
C LEU A 287 5.19 -14.08 1.80
N CYS A 288 4.28 -13.16 1.43
CA CYS A 288 3.11 -13.48 0.63
C CYS A 288 3.52 -14.24 -0.65
N ARG A 289 2.85 -15.36 -0.94
CA ARG A 289 3.23 -16.27 -2.03
C ARG A 289 3.05 -15.64 -3.42
N TYR A 290 2.18 -14.66 -3.55
CA TYR A 290 1.91 -13.88 -4.75
C TYR A 290 2.62 -12.51 -4.80
N CYS A 291 3.61 -12.28 -3.96
CA CYS A 291 4.28 -10.98 -3.88
C CYS A 291 5.20 -10.75 -5.09
N TYR A 292 5.00 -9.60 -5.76
CA TYR A 292 5.87 -9.19 -6.87
C TYR A 292 7.18 -8.57 -6.39
N ALA A 293 7.22 -8.04 -5.17
CA ALA A 293 8.37 -7.33 -4.62
C ALA A 293 9.37 -8.25 -3.88
N ASN A 294 8.97 -9.46 -3.51
CA ASN A 294 9.82 -10.44 -2.85
C ASN A 294 10.22 -11.56 -3.83
N TYR A 295 11.49 -11.60 -4.21
CA TYR A 295 12.00 -12.61 -5.14
C TYR A 295 12.56 -13.84 -4.44
N SER A 296 13.04 -13.70 -3.20
CA SER A 296 13.71 -14.75 -2.43
C SER A 296 13.41 -14.58 -0.94
N PRO A 297 12.77 -15.58 -0.31
CA PRO A 297 12.54 -15.59 1.15
C PRO A 297 13.85 -15.50 1.94
N GLN A 298 14.93 -16.11 1.45
CA GLN A 298 16.24 -16.07 2.10
C GLN A 298 16.79 -14.63 2.12
N THR A 299 16.71 -13.94 0.97
CA THR A 299 17.15 -12.54 0.86
C THR A 299 16.32 -11.63 1.77
N VAL A 300 14.99 -11.84 1.83
CA VAL A 300 14.11 -11.10 2.76
C VAL A 300 14.55 -11.30 4.20
N THR A 301 14.77 -12.55 4.61
CA THR A 301 15.22 -12.88 5.97
C THR A 301 16.57 -12.24 6.29
N GLN A 302 17.52 -12.28 5.35
CA GLN A 302 18.82 -11.67 5.52
C GLN A 302 18.73 -10.15 5.65
N ASN A 303 18.03 -9.48 4.75
CA ASN A 303 17.84 -8.04 4.77
C ASN A 303 17.18 -7.58 6.07
N PHE A 304 16.14 -8.30 6.52
CA PHE A 304 15.44 -7.98 7.77
C PHE A 304 16.34 -8.17 9.01
N ARG A 305 17.19 -9.21 9.04
CA ARG A 305 18.12 -9.46 10.17
C ARG A 305 19.25 -8.45 10.25
N THR A 306 19.70 -7.92 9.12
CA THR A 306 20.81 -6.95 9.07
C THR A 306 20.33 -5.50 9.21
N HIS A 307 19.03 -5.28 9.06
CA HIS A 307 18.45 -3.95 9.24
C HIS A 307 18.57 -3.47 10.68
N THR A 308 18.81 -2.18 10.86
CA THR A 308 18.78 -1.51 12.16
C THR A 308 17.95 -0.23 12.08
N ILE A 309 17.35 0.16 13.21
CA ILE A 309 16.55 1.39 13.32
C ILE A 309 17.35 2.65 12.91
N ASN A 310 18.68 2.63 13.08
CA ASN A 310 19.55 3.76 12.76
C ASN A 310 20.05 3.75 11.31
N SER A 311 19.77 2.73 10.53
CA SER A 311 20.18 2.68 9.13
C SER A 311 19.55 3.84 8.34
N GLU A 312 20.32 4.49 7.46
CA GLU A 312 19.78 5.53 6.56
C GLU A 312 18.78 4.95 5.54
N SER A 313 18.90 3.65 5.23
CA SER A 313 18.06 2.91 4.27
C SER A 313 17.42 1.69 4.93
N ILE A 314 16.36 1.14 4.32
CA ILE A 314 15.80 -0.16 4.72
C ILE A 314 16.80 -1.31 4.44
N ILE A 315 17.63 -1.17 3.39
CA ILE A 315 18.68 -2.12 3.00
C ILE A 315 19.98 -1.40 2.74
#